data_4c96bfd92adb65ccfd28a7cc26a2565f
#
_entry.id   4c96bfd92adb65ccfd28a7cc26a2565f
#
_cell.length_a   1.000
_cell.length_b   1.000
_cell.length_c   1.000
_cell.angle_alpha   90.00
_cell.angle_beta   90.00
_cell.angle_gamma   90.00
#
_symmetry.space_group_name_H-M   'P 1'
#
loop_
_entity.id
_entity.type
_entity.pdbx_description
1 polymer ?
#
loop_
_entity_poly.entity_id
_entity_poly.type
_entity_poly.pdbx_seq_one_letter_code
_entity_poly.pdbx_strand_id
1 'polypeptide(L)' 'MHVNKVSHVTTINQVAADLGESEDWLFDIANEMDTEDGVIWIRGLGEDTVMAFTDIGIDTLIDLIKIHKHDPTLLKR' A
#
# COMPACT_ATOMS: atom_id res chain seq x y z
N MET A 1 -24.68 13.98 -3.41
CA MET A 1 -24.32 13.49 -3.21
C MET A 1 -23.94 12.90 -2.71
N HIS A 2 -23.72 12.41 -2.45
CA HIS A 2 -23.34 11.73 -1.90
C HIS A 2 -22.51 11.31 -1.68
N VAL A 3 -22.26 11.15 -1.43
CA VAL A 3 -21.46 10.73 -1.19
C VAL A 3 -21.09 9.92 -0.45
N ASN A 4 -21.02 9.26 -0.43
CA ASN A 4 -20.77 8.32 0.15
C ASN A 4 -19.51 8.13 0.43
N LYS A 5 -19.04 8.25 1.21
CA LYS A 5 -17.88 8.09 1.48
C LYS A 5 -17.50 6.90 1.89
N VAL A 6 -17.71 5.98 1.29
CA VAL A 6 -17.24 4.72 1.58
C VAL A 6 -15.80 4.72 1.43
N SER A 7 -15.08 4.42 2.42
CA SER A 7 -13.70 4.31 2.30
C SER A 7 -13.38 3.10 1.54
N HIS A 8 -12.65 3.22 0.50
CA HIS A 8 -12.16 2.10 -0.26
C HIS A 8 -10.88 1.61 0.36
N VAL A 9 -10.81 0.32 0.57
CA VAL A 9 -9.60 -0.31 1.10
C VAL A 9 -9.17 -1.36 0.10
N THR A 10 -7.94 -1.27 -0.36
CA THR A 10 -7.41 -2.17 -1.38
C THR A 10 -6.24 -2.95 -0.80
N THR A 11 -6.27 -4.26 -0.91
CA THR A 11 -5.18 -5.08 -0.38
C THR A 11 -3.93 -4.90 -1.21
N ILE A 12 -2.79 -5.21 -0.61
CA ILE A 12 -1.51 -4.99 -1.27
C ILE A 12 -1.38 -5.83 -2.54
N ASN A 13 -1.92 -7.04 -2.54
CA ASN A 13 -1.82 -7.84 -3.75
C ASN A 13 -2.64 -7.25 -4.88
N GLN A 14 -3.77 -6.61 -4.57
CA GLN A 14 -4.56 -5.96 -5.59
C GLN A 14 -3.84 -4.72 -6.10
N VAL A 15 -3.24 -3.94 -5.20
CA VAL A 15 -2.49 -2.76 -5.59
C VAL A 15 -1.33 -3.16 -6.50
N ALA A 16 -0.64 -4.23 -6.14
CA ALA A 16 0.48 -4.71 -6.94
C ALA A 16 0.01 -5.07 -8.36
N ALA A 17 -1.12 -5.74 -8.46
CA ALA A 17 -1.67 -6.10 -9.77
C ALA A 17 -2.04 -4.85 -10.56
N ASP A 18 -2.69 -3.89 -9.90
CA ASP A 18 -3.15 -2.68 -10.56
C ASP A 18 -1.98 -1.84 -11.06
N LEU A 19 -0.89 -1.81 -10.31
CA LEU A 19 0.26 -0.99 -10.66
C LEU A 19 1.29 -1.75 -11.49
N GLY A 20 1.13 -3.06 -11.61
CA GLY A 20 2.10 -3.87 -12.34
C GLY A 20 3.42 -4.00 -11.61
N GLU A 21 3.39 -4.04 -10.28
CA GLU A 21 4.58 -4.11 -9.47
C GLU A 21 4.61 -5.40 -8.66
N SER A 22 5.81 -5.72 -8.17
CA SER A 22 5.97 -6.89 -7.32
C SER A 22 5.37 -6.63 -5.95
N GLU A 23 4.61 -7.58 -5.46
CA GLU A 23 4.00 -7.43 -4.14
C GLU A 23 5.07 -7.34 -3.05
N ASP A 24 6.13 -8.14 -3.17
CA ASP A 24 7.20 -8.12 -2.18
C ASP A 24 7.89 -6.76 -2.14
N TRP A 25 8.11 -6.18 -3.31
CA TRP A 25 8.73 -4.87 -3.40
C TRP A 25 7.84 -3.80 -2.78
N LEU A 26 6.54 -3.88 -3.08
CA LEU A 26 5.61 -2.93 -2.50
C LEU A 26 5.54 -3.07 -0.99
N PHE A 27 5.62 -4.30 -0.49
CA PHE A 27 5.59 -4.52 0.94
C PHE A 27 6.78 -3.83 1.61
N ASP A 28 7.95 -3.93 1.00
CA ASP A 28 9.14 -3.28 1.54
C ASP A 28 8.98 -1.77 1.56
N ILE A 29 8.44 -1.20 0.49
CA ILE A 29 8.22 0.23 0.43
C ILE A 29 7.18 0.64 1.46
N ALA A 30 6.10 -0.12 1.55
CA ALA A 30 5.00 0.22 2.45
C ALA A 30 5.40 0.13 3.91
N ASN A 31 6.44 -0.63 4.22
CA ASN A 31 6.93 -0.69 5.59
C ASN A 31 7.44 0.66 6.07
N GLU A 32 7.69 1.60 5.16
CA GLU A 32 8.08 2.94 5.54
C GLU A 32 6.88 3.81 5.88
N MET A 33 5.67 3.29 5.67
CA MET A 33 4.46 4.05 5.90
C MET A 33 3.85 3.69 7.25
N ASP A 34 3.14 4.64 7.81
CA ASP A 34 2.43 4.42 9.07
C ASP A 34 0.95 4.37 8.83
N THR A 35 0.21 3.99 9.86
CA THR A 35 -1.23 3.97 9.78
C THR A 35 -1.77 5.34 9.36
N GLU A 36 -1.10 6.39 9.79
CA GLU A 36 -1.53 7.74 9.43
C GLU A 36 -1.37 8.02 7.95
N ASP A 37 -0.53 7.25 7.28
CA ASP A 37 -0.30 7.40 5.85
C ASP A 37 -1.29 6.59 5.04
N GLY A 38 -2.18 5.86 5.70
CA GLY A 38 -3.21 5.12 5.00
C GLY A 38 -2.97 3.63 4.89
N VAL A 39 -2.10 3.08 5.73
CA VAL A 39 -1.86 1.64 5.76
C VAL A 39 -2.75 1.02 6.83
N ILE A 40 -3.42 -0.06 6.46
CA ILE A 40 -4.31 -0.77 7.36
C ILE A 40 -3.92 -2.24 7.33
N TRP A 41 -4.02 -2.87 8.47
CA TRP A 41 -3.80 -4.31 8.54
C TRP A 41 -5.14 -4.99 8.74
N ILE A 42 -5.49 -5.87 7.83
CA ILE A 42 -6.76 -6.59 7.87
C ILE A 42 -6.48 -7.99 8.35
N ARG A 43 -7.17 -8.38 9.41
CA ARG A 43 -7.03 -9.73 9.92
C ARG A 43 -8.18 -10.56 9.37
N GLY A 44 -7.83 -11.60 8.65
CA GLY A 44 -8.84 -12.48 8.10
C GLY A 44 -9.22 -13.57 9.08
N LEU A 45 -9.96 -14.51 8.60
CA LEU A 45 -10.27 -15.68 9.38
C LEU A 45 -8.98 -16.45 9.55
N GLY A 46 -8.73 -16.93 10.67
CA GLY A 46 -7.47 -17.59 10.93
C GLY A 46 -6.48 -16.55 11.38
N GLU A 47 -5.22 -16.72 11.06
CA GLU A 47 -4.19 -15.87 11.63
C GLU A 47 -3.52 -14.97 10.65
N ASP A 48 -3.92 -15.03 9.39
CA ASP A 48 -3.27 -14.25 8.38
C ASP A 48 -3.66 -12.80 8.49
N THR A 49 -2.68 -11.93 8.37
CA THR A 49 -2.92 -10.50 8.35
C THR A 49 -2.47 -9.98 7.02
N VAL A 50 -3.31 -9.18 6.38
CA VAL A 50 -3.03 -8.66 5.07
C VAL A 50 -2.91 -7.16 5.14
N MET A 51 -1.85 -6.63 4.55
CA MET A 51 -1.67 -5.19 4.45
C MET A 51 -2.61 -4.65 3.38
N ALA A 52 -3.23 -3.53 3.68
CA ALA A 52 -4.14 -2.89 2.76
C ALA A 52 -3.95 -1.38 2.84
N PHE A 53 -4.54 -0.68 1.89
CA PHE A 53 -4.35 0.76 1.78
C PHE A 53 -5.67 1.45 1.58
N THR A 54 -5.83 2.60 2.23
CA THR A 54 -6.93 3.50 1.92
C THR A 54 -6.57 4.26 0.65
N ASP A 55 -7.50 5.08 0.16
CA ASP A 55 -7.20 5.90 -1.02
C ASP A 55 -6.00 6.80 -0.77
N ILE A 56 -5.92 7.37 0.42
CA ILE A 56 -4.78 8.20 0.77
C ILE A 56 -3.51 7.35 0.80
N GLY A 57 -3.63 6.13 1.31
CA GLY A 57 -2.49 5.23 1.36
C GLY A 57 -1.96 4.89 -0.02
N ILE A 58 -2.87 4.70 -0.97
CA ILE A 58 -2.45 4.39 -2.32
C ILE A 58 -1.72 5.58 -2.93
N ASP A 59 -2.22 6.79 -2.71
CA ASP A 59 -1.55 7.98 -3.22
C ASP A 59 -0.14 8.11 -2.64
N THR A 60 -0.01 7.89 -1.34
CA THR A 60 1.29 7.96 -0.69
C THR A 60 2.21 6.88 -1.22
N LEU A 61 1.67 5.68 -1.41
CA LEU A 61 2.45 4.57 -1.92
C LEU A 61 2.97 4.87 -3.33
N ILE A 62 2.12 5.44 -4.17
CA ILE A 62 2.53 5.78 -5.54
C ILE A 62 3.67 6.80 -5.51
N ASP A 63 3.59 7.77 -4.64
CA ASP A 63 4.66 8.76 -4.51
C ASP A 63 5.96 8.08 -4.08
N LEU A 64 5.88 7.16 -3.13
CA LEU A 64 7.06 6.44 -2.68
C LEU A 64 7.62 5.56 -3.78
N ILE A 65 6.75 4.95 -4.57
CA ILE A 65 7.19 4.13 -5.69
C ILE A 65 8.01 4.96 -6.65
N LYS A 66 7.55 6.17 -6.94
CA LYS A 66 8.27 7.05 -7.86
C LYS A 66 9.63 7.40 -7.30
N ILE A 67 9.70 7.68 -6.01
CA ILE A 67 10.95 8.02 -5.37
C ILE A 67 11.91 6.85 -5.42
N HIS A 68 11.43 5.66 -5.11
CA HIS A 68 12.30 4.48 -5.08
C HIS A 68 12.74 4.06 -6.48
N LYS A 69 11.90 4.28 -7.49
CA LYS A 69 12.31 3.97 -8.85
C LYS A 69 13.36 4.95 -9.34
N HIS A 70 13.26 6.18 -8.88
CA HIS A 70 14.24 7.19 -9.25
C HIS A 70 15.57 6.93 -8.55
N ASP A 71 15.51 6.41 -7.33
CA ASP A 71 16.73 6.15 -6.57
C ASP A 71 16.60 4.79 -5.88
N PRO A 72 16.93 3.72 -6.60
CA PRO A 72 16.76 2.37 -6.05
C PRO A 72 17.59 2.09 -4.82
N THR A 73 18.59 2.89 -4.53
CA THR A 73 19.42 2.65 -3.36
C THR A 73 18.73 3.00 -2.06
N LEU A 74 17.57 3.66 -2.12
CA LEU A 74 16.85 4.01 -0.92
C LEU A 74 16.33 2.79 -0.17
N LEU A 75 16.04 1.71 -0.90
CA LEU A 75 15.65 0.47 -0.27
C LEU A 75 16.87 -0.40 -0.10
N LYS A 76 17.34 -0.52 1.09
CA LYS A 76 18.47 -1.36 1.30
C LYS A 76 18.03 -2.70 1.68
N ARG A 77 18.34 -3.67 0.95
CA ARG A 77 17.92 -5.03 1.21
C ARG A 77 19.08 -5.94 1.31
#